data_28bcdddf353917d8a3722134def7c63b
#
_entry.id   28bcdddf353917d8a3722134def7c63b
#
_cell.length_a   1.000
_cell.length_b   1.000
_cell.length_c   1.000
_cell.angle_alpha   90.00
_cell.angle_beta   90.00
_cell.angle_gamma   90.00
#
_symmetry.space_group_name_H-M   'P 1'
#
loop_
_entity.id
_entity.type
_entity.pdbx_description
1 polymer ?
#
loop_
_entity_poly.entity_id
_entity_poly.type
_entity_poly.pdbx_seq_one_letter_code
_entity_poly.pdbx_strand_id
1 'polypeptide(L)'
;MKNKTNSGNFFEDFFVGQELKHSTPRTITSGDVSLFIGLLGSRFVLHSSDEFAKKIGFKKAPVDDILTFNMVFGKTVPDISLNSPANLGYASCKFLKPVYTEDTIKTTSKVLGIKENSNKKTGIIWVNSIGKNQNNEVVLDYIR
;
A
#
# COMPACT_ATOMS: atom_id res chain seq x y z
N MET A 1 -0.72 12.79 -20.46
CA MET A 1 -0.05 12.41 -19.17
C MET A 1 0.33 13.71 -18.48
N LYS A 2 -0.28 14.03 -17.33
CA LYS A 2 0.25 15.13 -16.50
C LYS A 2 1.64 14.70 -16.01
N ASN A 3 2.63 15.56 -16.19
CA ASN A 3 3.96 15.33 -15.61
C ASN A 3 3.79 15.19 -14.09
N LYS A 4 4.29 14.08 -13.52
CA LYS A 4 4.31 13.90 -12.08
C LYS A 4 5.15 15.01 -11.46
N THR A 5 4.51 15.89 -10.74
CA THR A 5 5.20 16.90 -9.95
C THR A 5 5.31 16.39 -8.52
N ASN A 6 6.41 16.69 -7.83
CA ASN A 6 6.56 16.38 -6.41
C ASN A 6 5.64 17.22 -5.50
N SER A 7 4.70 17.96 -6.09
CA SER A 7 3.76 18.85 -5.39
C SER A 7 2.50 18.16 -4.87
N GLY A 8 2.27 16.89 -5.26
CA GLY A 8 1.04 16.17 -4.91
C GLY A 8 -0.18 16.65 -5.71
N ASN A 9 -1.33 16.10 -5.39
CA ASN A 9 -2.63 16.49 -5.94
C ASN A 9 -3.51 17.09 -4.85
N PHE A 10 -4.40 17.99 -5.26
CA PHE A 10 -5.46 18.56 -4.44
C PHE A 10 -6.81 17.96 -4.81
N PHE A 11 -7.85 18.25 -4.04
CA PHE A 11 -9.20 17.71 -4.26
C PHE A 11 -9.70 17.90 -5.69
N GLU A 12 -9.42 19.05 -6.27
CA GLU A 12 -9.86 19.47 -7.62
C GLU A 12 -9.20 18.68 -8.75
N ASP A 13 -8.09 17.97 -8.45
CA ASP A 13 -7.37 17.14 -9.43
C ASP A 13 -7.98 15.74 -9.57
N PHE A 14 -8.94 15.37 -8.70
CA PHE A 14 -9.54 14.05 -8.69
C PHE A 14 -10.91 14.00 -9.36
N PHE A 15 -11.22 12.89 -10.02
CA PHE A 15 -12.55 12.57 -10.53
C PHE A 15 -12.86 11.09 -10.38
N VAL A 16 -14.15 10.75 -10.27
CA VAL A 16 -14.59 9.36 -10.12
C VAL A 16 -14.19 8.53 -11.34
N GLY A 17 -13.62 7.36 -11.09
CA GLY A 17 -13.12 6.46 -12.13
C GLY A 17 -11.68 6.75 -12.57
N GLN A 18 -11.04 7.81 -12.08
CA GLN A 18 -9.63 8.10 -12.37
C GLN A 18 -8.73 6.95 -11.92
N GLU A 19 -7.86 6.50 -12.82
CA GLU A 19 -6.86 5.47 -12.53
C GLU A 19 -5.48 6.10 -12.40
N LEU A 20 -4.78 5.74 -11.33
CA LEU A 20 -3.46 6.23 -10.99
C LEU A 20 -2.48 5.05 -10.97
N LYS A 21 -1.42 5.14 -11.77
CA LYS A 21 -0.27 4.23 -11.69
C LYS A 21 0.81 4.92 -10.87
N HIS A 22 1.06 4.38 -9.68
CA HIS A 22 2.06 4.95 -8.79
C HIS A 22 3.47 4.63 -9.27
N SER A 23 4.37 5.58 -9.05
CA SER A 23 5.73 5.48 -9.57
C SER A 23 6.53 4.36 -8.92
N THR A 24 7.50 3.90 -9.65
CA THR A 24 8.59 2.99 -9.29
C THR A 24 8.21 1.81 -8.43
N PRO A 25 8.29 0.58 -8.99
CA PRO A 25 8.27 -0.64 -8.19
C PRO A 25 9.34 -0.57 -7.10
N ARG A 26 9.09 -1.22 -5.96
CA ARG A 26 10.09 -1.36 -4.91
C ARG A 26 10.24 -2.82 -4.52
N THR A 27 11.47 -3.29 -4.50
CA THR A 27 11.82 -4.61 -3.98
C THR A 27 11.93 -4.56 -2.46
N ILE A 28 11.29 -5.50 -1.79
CA ILE A 28 11.37 -5.66 -0.33
C ILE A 28 12.66 -6.40 0.00
N THR A 29 13.48 -5.80 0.83
CA THR A 29 14.77 -6.37 1.25
C THR A 29 14.65 -7.05 2.63
N SER A 30 15.61 -7.90 2.95
CA SER A 30 15.76 -8.45 4.32
C SER A 30 15.98 -7.34 5.35
N GLY A 31 16.64 -6.24 4.95
CA GLY A 31 16.81 -5.06 5.80
C GLY A 31 15.49 -4.39 6.18
N ASP A 32 14.55 -4.27 5.22
CA ASP A 32 13.21 -3.74 5.51
C ASP A 32 12.49 -4.59 6.57
N VAL A 33 12.55 -5.91 6.43
CA VAL A 33 11.91 -6.86 7.35
C VAL A 33 12.56 -6.80 8.73
N SER A 34 13.90 -6.84 8.81
CA SER A 34 14.62 -6.79 10.08
C SER A 34 14.36 -5.48 10.83
N LEU A 35 14.38 -4.35 10.12
CA LEU A 35 14.07 -3.04 10.70
C LEU A 35 12.63 -2.99 11.24
N PHE A 36 11.67 -3.48 10.46
CA PHE A 36 10.25 -3.50 10.85
C PHE A 36 10.04 -4.34 12.12
N ILE A 37 10.58 -5.56 12.15
CA ILE A 37 10.50 -6.46 13.30
C ILE A 37 11.17 -5.80 14.53
N GLY A 38 12.34 -5.22 14.36
CA GLY A 38 13.07 -4.57 15.44
C GLY A 38 12.36 -3.37 16.03
N LEU A 39 11.74 -2.53 15.20
CA LEU A 39 11.01 -1.32 15.64
C LEU A 39 9.67 -1.64 16.29
N LEU A 40 8.91 -2.60 15.72
CA LEU A 40 7.55 -2.89 16.17
C LEU A 40 7.47 -4.06 17.16
N GLY A 41 8.58 -4.74 17.40
CA GLY A 41 8.65 -5.86 18.33
C GLY A 41 7.72 -7.02 17.95
N SER A 42 7.54 -7.28 16.65
CA SER A 42 6.69 -8.38 16.17
C SER A 42 7.10 -9.69 16.84
N ARG A 43 6.14 -10.32 17.54
CA ARG A 43 6.35 -11.60 18.24
C ARG A 43 5.82 -12.79 17.45
N PHE A 44 5.23 -12.56 16.29
CA PHE A 44 4.69 -13.65 15.50
C PHE A 44 5.82 -14.35 14.74
N VAL A 45 6.14 -15.55 15.20
CA VAL A 45 7.28 -16.37 14.73
C VAL A 45 7.24 -16.63 13.22
N LEU A 46 6.06 -16.64 12.62
CA LEU A 46 5.88 -16.83 11.19
C LEU A 46 6.72 -15.84 10.34
N HIS A 47 6.83 -14.60 10.79
CA HIS A 47 7.53 -13.55 10.04
C HIS A 47 9.03 -13.45 10.35
N SER A 48 9.53 -14.26 11.30
CA SER A 48 10.91 -14.18 11.77
C SER A 48 11.68 -15.50 11.75
N SER A 49 11.02 -16.62 11.40
CA SER A 49 11.63 -17.93 11.34
C SER A 49 11.23 -18.69 10.09
N ASP A 50 12.20 -18.86 9.19
CA ASP A 50 12.03 -19.70 8.00
C ASP A 50 11.73 -21.15 8.34
N GLU A 51 12.33 -21.67 9.40
CA GLU A 51 12.10 -23.05 9.85
C GLU A 51 10.65 -23.23 10.30
N PHE A 52 10.15 -22.32 11.11
CA PHE A 52 8.74 -22.37 11.54
C PHE A 52 7.78 -22.21 10.36
N ALA A 53 8.03 -21.24 9.49
CA ALA A 53 7.21 -21.00 8.31
C ALA A 53 7.11 -22.25 7.41
N LYS A 54 8.23 -22.94 7.18
CA LYS A 54 8.25 -24.18 6.39
C LYS A 54 7.47 -25.31 7.06
N LYS A 55 7.54 -25.43 8.39
CA LYS A 55 6.75 -26.45 9.13
C LYS A 55 5.25 -26.28 8.98
N ILE A 56 4.77 -25.05 8.77
CA ILE A 56 3.33 -24.76 8.58
C ILE A 56 2.94 -24.55 7.11
N GLY A 57 3.83 -24.87 6.17
CA GLY A 57 3.52 -24.94 4.73
C GLY A 57 3.90 -23.72 3.88
N PHE A 58 4.61 -22.73 4.43
CA PHE A 58 5.16 -21.63 3.63
C PHE A 58 6.54 -22.01 3.07
N LYS A 59 6.92 -21.38 1.94
CA LYS A 59 8.26 -21.61 1.34
C LYS A 59 9.42 -21.04 2.19
N LYS A 60 9.17 -19.94 2.90
CA LYS A 60 10.05 -19.26 3.88
C LYS A 60 9.18 -18.29 4.70
N ALA A 61 9.75 -17.60 5.66
CA ALA A 61 9.05 -16.57 6.42
C ALA A 61 8.47 -15.49 5.48
N PRO A 62 7.14 -15.32 5.45
CA PRO A 62 6.55 -14.23 4.69
C PRO A 62 6.81 -12.90 5.38
N VAL A 63 6.80 -11.83 4.61
CA VAL A 63 6.84 -10.45 5.10
C VAL A 63 5.59 -10.20 5.94
N ASP A 64 5.75 -9.46 7.05
CA ASP A 64 4.61 -9.05 7.89
C ASP A 64 3.58 -8.29 7.05
N ASP A 65 2.30 -8.60 7.27
CA ASP A 65 1.19 -8.04 6.51
C ASP A 65 1.14 -6.51 6.60
N ILE A 66 1.44 -5.95 7.77
CA ILE A 66 1.46 -4.51 7.98
C ILE A 66 2.65 -3.85 7.27
N LEU A 67 3.80 -4.52 7.19
CA LEU A 67 4.89 -4.04 6.35
C LEU A 67 4.49 -4.05 4.88
N THR A 68 3.85 -5.12 4.41
CA THR A 68 3.31 -5.20 3.04
C THR A 68 2.31 -4.05 2.79
N PHE A 69 1.40 -3.80 3.73
CA PHE A 69 0.47 -2.67 3.67
C PHE A 69 1.21 -1.34 3.55
N ASN A 70 2.19 -1.09 4.41
CA ASN A 70 2.96 0.15 4.40
C ASN A 70 3.73 0.35 3.09
N MET A 71 4.26 -0.73 2.50
CA MET A 71 4.95 -0.66 1.20
C MET A 71 3.99 -0.26 0.07
N VAL A 72 2.78 -0.82 0.03
CA VAL A 72 1.76 -0.46 -0.96
C VAL A 72 1.22 0.95 -0.70
N PHE A 73 0.87 1.26 0.55
CA PHE A 73 0.33 2.55 0.96
C PHE A 73 1.31 3.70 0.67
N GLY A 74 2.57 3.56 1.07
CA GLY A 74 3.60 4.58 0.89
C GLY A 74 3.78 5.01 -0.58
N LYS A 75 3.56 4.08 -1.53
CA LYS A 75 3.61 4.40 -2.96
C LYS A 75 2.46 5.30 -3.42
N THR A 76 1.34 5.27 -2.73
CA THR A 76 0.16 6.06 -3.09
C THR A 76 0.21 7.49 -2.55
N VAL A 77 1.03 7.74 -1.54
CA VAL A 77 1.09 9.04 -0.83
C VAL A 77 1.39 10.20 -1.78
N PRO A 78 2.42 10.15 -2.64
CA PRO A 78 2.74 11.28 -3.51
C PRO A 78 1.61 11.70 -4.45
N ASP A 79 0.83 10.72 -4.91
CA ASP A 79 -0.20 10.95 -5.92
C ASP A 79 -1.59 11.17 -5.31
N ILE A 80 -1.84 10.69 -4.08
CA ILE A 80 -3.20 10.70 -3.50
C ILE A 80 -3.29 11.59 -2.27
N SER A 81 -2.33 11.51 -1.34
CA SER A 81 -2.51 12.09 -0.01
C SER A 81 -1.38 13.00 0.47
N LEU A 82 -0.45 13.39 -0.40
CA LEU A 82 0.64 14.27 -0.01
C LEU A 82 0.13 15.60 0.57
N ASN A 83 -0.93 16.15 -0.02
CA ASN A 83 -1.56 17.40 0.41
C ASN A 83 -2.82 17.18 1.29
N SER A 84 -3.09 15.94 1.69
CA SER A 84 -4.23 15.63 2.54
C SER A 84 -3.90 15.94 4.00
N PRO A 85 -4.75 16.66 4.72
CA PRO A 85 -4.54 16.93 6.14
C PRO A 85 -4.78 15.70 7.02
N ALA A 86 -5.55 14.71 6.54
CA ALA A 86 -5.89 13.52 7.30
C ALA A 86 -6.24 12.33 6.41
N ASN A 87 -5.94 11.14 6.91
CA ASN A 87 -6.48 9.88 6.41
C ASN A 87 -7.62 9.47 7.37
N LEU A 88 -8.85 9.36 6.83
CA LEU A 88 -10.03 9.18 7.65
C LEU A 88 -10.31 7.72 8.03
N GLY A 89 -9.71 6.79 7.30
CA GLY A 89 -9.88 5.37 7.60
C GLY A 89 -9.62 4.45 6.43
N TYR A 90 -9.76 3.17 6.70
CA TYR A 90 -9.60 2.09 5.73
C TYR A 90 -10.82 1.18 5.74
N ALA A 91 -11.17 0.63 4.56
CA ALA A 91 -12.21 -0.37 4.42
C ALA A 91 -11.72 -1.50 3.49
N SER A 92 -12.33 -2.68 3.64
CA SER A 92 -12.08 -3.85 2.78
C SER A 92 -10.60 -4.21 2.60
N CYS A 93 -9.77 -4.01 3.62
CA CYS A 93 -8.35 -4.35 3.55
C CYS A 93 -8.18 -5.88 3.52
N LYS A 94 -7.67 -6.42 2.42
CA LYS A 94 -7.52 -7.87 2.18
C LYS A 94 -6.09 -8.19 1.76
N PHE A 95 -5.42 -9.02 2.53
CA PHE A 95 -4.16 -9.66 2.17
C PHE A 95 -4.48 -10.95 1.40
N LEU A 96 -4.14 -11.02 0.14
CA LEU A 96 -4.60 -12.06 -0.77
C LEU A 96 -3.57 -13.13 -1.04
N LYS A 97 -2.29 -12.76 -0.98
CA LYS A 97 -1.16 -13.68 -1.15
C LYS A 97 -0.01 -13.28 -0.24
N PRO A 98 0.75 -14.24 0.31
CA PRO A 98 1.94 -13.95 1.07
C PRO A 98 2.98 -13.25 0.19
N VAL A 99 3.62 -12.25 0.76
CA VAL A 99 4.73 -11.51 0.16
C VAL A 99 6.02 -11.97 0.81
N TYR A 100 7.11 -11.99 0.07
CA TYR A 100 8.40 -12.44 0.55
C TYR A 100 9.48 -11.39 0.30
N THR A 101 10.58 -11.47 1.02
CA THR A 101 11.79 -10.74 0.66
C THR A 101 12.17 -11.04 -0.79
N GLU A 102 12.63 -10.01 -1.51
CA GLU A 102 12.95 -10.01 -2.95
C GLU A 102 11.72 -9.84 -3.86
N ASP A 103 10.49 -9.91 -3.33
CA ASP A 103 9.33 -9.53 -4.10
C ASP A 103 9.36 -8.03 -4.41
N THR A 104 8.98 -7.68 -5.64
CA THR A 104 8.93 -6.29 -6.11
C THR A 104 7.48 -5.83 -6.21
N ILE A 105 7.10 -4.87 -5.39
CA ILE A 105 5.72 -4.38 -5.28
C ILE A 105 5.48 -3.20 -6.22
N LYS A 106 4.40 -3.30 -6.99
CA LYS A 106 3.80 -2.24 -7.80
C LYS A 106 2.44 -1.87 -7.23
N THR A 107 2.05 -0.63 -7.36
CA THR A 107 0.75 -0.17 -6.85
C THR A 107 -0.02 0.62 -7.91
N THR A 108 -1.32 0.37 -8.01
CA THR A 108 -2.27 1.14 -8.79
C THR A 108 -3.45 1.52 -7.92
N SER A 109 -4.09 2.65 -8.22
CA SER A 109 -5.28 3.07 -7.49
C SER A 109 -6.37 3.55 -8.44
N LYS A 110 -7.63 3.45 -7.97
CA LYS A 110 -8.81 3.95 -8.66
C LYS A 110 -9.65 4.79 -7.71
N VAL A 111 -10.02 6.00 -8.13
CA VAL A 111 -10.94 6.86 -7.38
C VAL A 111 -12.35 6.31 -7.49
N LEU A 112 -12.95 5.93 -6.36
CA LEU A 112 -14.29 5.36 -6.28
C LEU A 112 -15.37 6.42 -6.07
N GLY A 113 -15.05 7.49 -5.37
CA GLY A 113 -15.98 8.56 -5.05
C GLY A 113 -15.26 9.81 -4.61
N ILE A 114 -15.94 10.93 -4.77
CA ILE A 114 -15.52 12.25 -4.29
C ILE A 114 -16.70 12.97 -3.65
N LYS A 115 -16.45 13.76 -2.62
CA LYS A 115 -17.48 14.57 -1.96
C LYS A 115 -16.87 15.87 -1.48
N GLU A 116 -17.38 16.99 -1.97
CA GLU A 116 -17.04 18.30 -1.43
C GLU A 116 -17.65 18.47 -0.04
N ASN A 117 -16.90 19.02 0.89
CA ASN A 117 -17.38 19.33 2.23
C ASN A 117 -18.23 20.62 2.23
N SER A 118 -19.09 20.77 3.22
CA SER A 118 -19.99 21.92 3.35
C SER A 118 -19.26 23.26 3.47
N ASN A 119 -18.01 23.25 3.93
CA ASN A 119 -17.17 24.45 4.02
C ASN A 119 -16.63 24.92 2.65
N LYS A 120 -16.82 24.13 1.58
CA LYS A 120 -16.34 24.40 0.21
C LYS A 120 -14.83 24.68 0.09
N LYS A 121 -14.04 24.27 1.08
CA LYS A 121 -12.58 24.44 1.12
C LYS A 121 -11.81 23.12 1.10
N THR A 122 -12.51 22.04 1.37
CA THR A 122 -11.93 20.69 1.42
C THR A 122 -12.91 19.68 0.84
N GLY A 123 -12.42 18.50 0.49
CA GLY A 123 -13.24 17.39 0.05
C GLY A 123 -12.69 16.04 0.54
N ILE A 124 -13.51 15.03 0.40
CA ILE A 124 -13.19 13.64 0.71
C ILE A 124 -13.12 12.87 -0.59
N ILE A 125 -12.11 12.01 -0.71
CA ILE A 125 -12.01 11.05 -1.80
C ILE A 125 -11.97 9.63 -1.23
N TRP A 126 -12.62 8.70 -1.92
CA TRP A 126 -12.54 7.27 -1.65
C TRP A 126 -11.74 6.61 -2.75
N VAL A 127 -10.71 5.91 -2.38
CA VAL A 127 -9.76 5.32 -3.32
C VAL A 127 -9.54 3.85 -3.01
N ASN A 128 -9.73 3.00 -4.01
CA ASN A 128 -9.28 1.62 -3.98
C ASN A 128 -7.82 1.56 -4.43
N SER A 129 -6.97 0.89 -3.69
CA SER A 129 -5.56 0.69 -4.02
C SER A 129 -5.21 -0.79 -4.03
N ILE A 130 -4.50 -1.21 -5.06
CA ILE A 130 -4.11 -2.60 -5.30
C ILE A 130 -2.60 -2.70 -5.38
N GLY A 131 -2.02 -3.52 -4.50
CA GLY A 131 -0.62 -3.93 -4.55
C GLY A 131 -0.46 -5.23 -5.34
N LYS A 132 0.52 -5.28 -6.25
CA LYS A 132 0.87 -6.47 -7.02
C LYS A 132 2.36 -6.76 -6.91
N ASN A 133 2.71 -8.05 -6.90
CA ASN A 133 4.10 -8.49 -7.00
C ASN A 133 4.61 -8.45 -8.46
N GLN A 134 5.85 -8.88 -8.69
CA GLN A 134 6.51 -8.95 -10.00
C GLN A 134 5.77 -9.86 -11.01
N ASN A 135 5.03 -10.85 -10.52
CA ASN A 135 4.25 -11.79 -11.33
C ASN A 135 2.85 -11.27 -11.67
N ASN A 136 2.55 -9.99 -11.35
CA ASN A 136 1.22 -9.37 -11.45
C ASN A 136 0.14 -10.01 -10.55
N GLU A 137 0.53 -10.80 -9.56
CA GLU A 137 -0.39 -11.34 -8.58
C GLU A 137 -0.79 -10.25 -7.58
N VAL A 138 -2.08 -10.14 -7.30
CA VAL A 138 -2.60 -9.22 -6.29
C VAL A 138 -2.23 -9.75 -4.90
N VAL A 139 -1.49 -8.95 -4.14
CA VAL A 139 -1.06 -9.27 -2.78
C VAL A 139 -1.86 -8.50 -1.73
N LEU A 140 -2.29 -7.29 -2.05
CA LEU A 140 -3.07 -6.43 -1.18
C LEU A 140 -4.13 -5.68 -1.98
N ASP A 141 -5.33 -5.59 -1.43
CA ASP A 141 -6.45 -4.79 -1.94
C ASP A 141 -7.12 -4.08 -0.76
N TYR A 142 -7.22 -2.75 -0.82
CA TYR A 142 -7.87 -1.97 0.24
C TYR A 142 -8.52 -0.70 -0.31
N ILE A 143 -9.49 -0.18 0.45
CA ILE A 143 -10.15 1.11 0.21
C ILE A 143 -9.80 2.06 1.35
N ARG A 144 -9.53 3.29 1.03
CA ARG A 144 -9.37 4.37 2.01
C ARG A 144 -10.12 5.62 1.62
#